data_9700ae2a92eaf85d4d38f207f676ca7a
#
_entry.id   9700ae2a92eaf85d4d38f207f676ca7a
#
_cell.length_a   1.000
_cell.length_b   1.000
_cell.length_c   1.000
_cell.angle_alpha   90.00
_cell.angle_beta   90.00
_cell.angle_gamma   90.00
#
_symmetry.space_group_name_H-M   'P 1'
#
loop_
_entity.id
_entity.type
_entity.pdbx_description
1 polymer ?
#
loop_
_entity_poly.entity_id
_entity_poly.type
_entity_poly.pdbx_seq_one_letter_code
_entity_poly.pdbx_strand_id
1 'polypeptide(L)'
;MWGFDSFLGFRQGPKAVVKEDSLLVYLVSRDPAVRRYEEDLIRQIDANNRTAAVVAVSAEPYVVGGVSFDLNVVLGGGDTGVYGCIPYVFTAQLLGYYKSRDRGLNPDSPSVSGNIHRVVEGVTIYPYER
;
A
#
# COMPACT_ATOMS: atom_id res chain seq x y z
N MET A 1 -12.88 2.88 -4.29
CA MET A 1 -12.45 1.48 -4.45
C MET A 1 -11.03 1.37 -3.94
N TRP A 2 -10.70 0.32 -3.21
CA TRP A 2 -9.35 0.00 -2.77
C TRP A 2 -8.87 -1.20 -3.56
N GLY A 3 -7.65 -1.18 -4.01
CA GLY A 3 -7.04 -2.31 -4.70
C GLY A 3 -5.53 -2.31 -4.45
N PHE A 4 -4.94 -3.49 -4.45
CA PHE A 4 -3.49 -3.68 -4.44
C PHE A 4 -3.12 -4.77 -5.43
N ASP A 5 -1.94 -4.65 -5.99
CA ASP A 5 -1.40 -5.63 -6.93
C ASP A 5 0.13 -5.51 -6.95
N SER A 6 0.80 -6.52 -7.48
CA SER A 6 2.20 -6.39 -7.84
C SER A 6 2.34 -5.42 -9.03
N PHE A 7 3.50 -4.80 -9.19
CA PHE A 7 3.75 -3.94 -10.36
C PHE A 7 3.50 -4.66 -11.69
N LEU A 8 3.91 -5.92 -11.80
CA LEU A 8 3.68 -6.71 -13.01
C LEU A 8 2.21 -7.05 -13.21
N GLY A 9 1.50 -7.44 -12.15
CA GLY A 9 0.06 -7.70 -12.20
C GLY A 9 -0.72 -6.44 -12.56
N PHE A 10 -0.40 -5.32 -11.93
CA PHE A 10 -1.04 -4.04 -12.20
C PHE A 10 -0.89 -3.58 -13.65
N ARG A 11 0.25 -3.85 -14.27
CA ARG A 11 0.52 -3.56 -15.68
C ARG A 11 -0.45 -4.27 -16.63
N GLN A 12 -0.90 -5.47 -16.28
CA GLN A 12 -1.69 -6.34 -17.17
C GLN A 12 -3.16 -5.90 -17.33
N GLY A 13 -3.70 -5.10 -16.43
CA GLY A 13 -5.09 -4.68 -16.54
C GLY A 13 -5.55 -3.67 -15.50
N PRO A 14 -5.27 -3.88 -14.20
CA PRO A 14 -5.77 -3.01 -13.13
C PRO A 14 -5.40 -1.53 -13.26
N LYS A 15 -4.31 -1.19 -13.95
CA LYS A 15 -3.95 0.21 -14.24
C LYS A 15 -5.07 1.01 -14.91
N ALA A 16 -6.01 0.35 -15.59
CA ALA A 16 -7.16 1.00 -16.22
C ALA A 16 -8.17 1.60 -15.22
N VAL A 17 -8.09 1.22 -13.93
CA VAL A 17 -8.95 1.80 -12.88
C VAL A 17 -8.43 3.13 -12.35
N VAL A 18 -7.21 3.52 -12.70
CA VAL A 18 -6.60 4.77 -12.26
C VAL A 18 -7.35 5.96 -12.87
N LYS A 19 -7.78 6.89 -12.00
CA LYS A 19 -8.55 8.08 -12.36
C LYS A 19 -7.94 9.32 -11.71
N GLU A 20 -8.47 10.48 -12.07
CA GLU A 20 -8.03 11.77 -11.53
C GLU A 20 -8.21 11.92 -10.01
N ASP A 21 -9.13 11.16 -9.42
CA ASP A 21 -9.37 11.12 -7.96
C ASP A 21 -8.62 9.99 -7.25
N SER A 22 -7.76 9.26 -7.95
CA SER A 22 -7.01 8.14 -7.38
C SER A 22 -5.78 8.61 -6.62
N LEU A 23 -5.54 7.99 -5.46
CA LEU A 23 -4.25 8.01 -4.79
C LEU A 23 -3.48 6.76 -5.22
N LEU A 24 -2.30 6.95 -5.78
CA LEU A 24 -1.36 5.87 -6.08
C LEU A 24 -0.27 5.81 -5.00
N VAL A 25 -0.08 4.62 -4.44
CA VAL A 25 0.99 4.35 -3.48
C VAL A 25 1.88 3.26 -4.04
N TYR A 26 3.10 3.61 -4.38
CA TYR A 26 4.11 2.68 -4.88
C TYR A 26 4.97 2.17 -3.73
N LEU A 27 4.95 0.88 -3.49
CA LEU A 27 5.84 0.19 -2.55
C LEU A 27 7.06 -0.32 -3.34
N VAL A 28 8.12 0.47 -3.33
CA VAL A 28 9.27 0.28 -4.23
C VAL A 28 10.22 -0.79 -3.70
N SER A 29 10.63 -1.71 -4.55
CA SER A 29 11.57 -2.78 -4.22
C SER A 29 12.95 -2.25 -3.86
N ARG A 30 13.66 -2.98 -3.00
CA ARG A 30 15.09 -2.75 -2.72
C ARG A 30 15.99 -3.30 -3.82
N ASP A 31 15.52 -4.35 -4.53
CA ASP A 31 16.28 -5.00 -5.59
C ASP A 31 16.40 -4.09 -6.82
N PRO A 32 17.62 -3.69 -7.24
CA PRO A 32 17.81 -2.81 -8.38
C PRO A 32 17.32 -3.42 -9.71
N ALA A 33 17.33 -4.74 -9.84
CA ALA A 33 16.85 -5.40 -11.05
C ALA A 33 15.32 -5.34 -11.15
N VAL A 34 14.61 -5.57 -10.02
CA VAL A 34 13.15 -5.42 -9.93
C VAL A 34 12.75 -3.97 -10.13
N ARG A 35 13.48 -3.04 -9.50
CA ARG A 35 13.20 -1.60 -9.55
C ARG A 35 13.12 -1.04 -10.98
N ARG A 36 13.91 -1.55 -11.91
CA ARG A 36 13.85 -1.13 -13.32
C ARG A 36 12.45 -1.35 -13.93
N TYR A 37 11.85 -2.51 -13.66
CA TYR A 37 10.49 -2.82 -14.15
C TYR A 37 9.42 -1.97 -13.47
N GLU A 38 9.62 -1.65 -12.19
CA GLU A 38 8.74 -0.76 -11.44
C GLU A 38 8.78 0.66 -12.00
N GLU A 39 9.97 1.20 -12.24
CA GLU A 39 10.19 2.52 -12.83
C GLU A 39 9.56 2.66 -14.21
N ASP A 40 9.67 1.65 -15.06
CA ASP A 40 9.04 1.66 -16.38
C ASP A 40 7.51 1.75 -16.28
N LEU A 41 6.91 1.07 -15.31
CA LEU A 41 5.47 1.19 -15.08
C LEU A 41 5.10 2.56 -14.50
N ILE A 42 5.88 3.07 -13.56
CA ILE A 42 5.65 4.39 -12.96
C ILE A 42 5.67 5.46 -14.04
N ARG A 43 6.68 5.48 -14.91
CA ARG A 43 6.75 6.42 -16.04
C ARG A 43 5.57 6.26 -17.00
N GLN A 44 5.15 5.02 -17.27
CA GLN A 44 4.01 4.76 -18.14
C GLN A 44 2.70 5.31 -17.56
N ILE A 45 2.51 5.15 -16.25
CA ILE A 45 1.31 5.66 -15.59
C ILE A 45 1.34 7.18 -15.54
N ASP A 46 2.45 7.78 -15.15
CA ASP A 46 2.63 9.23 -15.07
C ASP A 46 2.36 9.91 -16.43
N ALA A 47 2.86 9.32 -17.52
CA ALA A 47 2.64 9.84 -18.87
C ALA A 47 1.19 9.78 -19.36
N ASN A 48 0.38 8.84 -18.86
CA ASN A 48 -0.96 8.56 -19.39
C ASN A 48 -2.10 8.90 -18.44
N ASN A 49 -1.82 9.14 -17.17
CA ASN A 49 -2.86 9.31 -16.16
C ASN A 49 -2.59 10.53 -15.29
N ARG A 50 -3.61 11.33 -15.11
CA ARG A 50 -3.64 12.32 -14.03
C ARG A 50 -4.24 11.65 -12.79
N THR A 51 -3.58 11.81 -11.66
CA THR A 51 -4.02 11.26 -10.37
C THR A 51 -4.12 12.39 -9.35
N ALA A 52 -4.91 12.18 -8.30
CA ALA A 52 -5.03 13.14 -7.21
C ALA A 52 -3.73 13.29 -6.43
N ALA A 53 -3.04 12.18 -6.20
CA ALA A 53 -1.72 12.18 -5.56
C ALA A 53 -0.95 10.89 -5.85
N VAL A 54 0.38 11.00 -5.81
CA VAL A 54 1.31 9.88 -6.01
C VAL A 54 2.29 9.85 -4.85
N VAL A 55 2.36 8.70 -4.18
CA VAL A 55 3.25 8.47 -3.04
C VAL A 55 4.21 7.34 -3.38
N ALA A 56 5.50 7.57 -3.18
CA ALA A 56 6.50 6.51 -3.19
C ALA A 56 6.91 6.14 -1.78
N VAL A 57 6.93 4.85 -1.48
CA VAL A 57 7.43 4.29 -0.22
C VAL A 57 8.62 3.41 -0.54
N SER A 58 9.77 3.73 0.00
CA SER A 58 11.03 3.07 -0.34
C SER A 58 11.95 2.97 0.88
N ALA A 59 12.93 2.09 0.81
CA ALA A 59 13.92 1.96 1.87
C ALA A 59 14.91 3.13 1.92
N GLU A 60 15.19 3.73 0.76
CA GLU A 60 16.15 4.82 0.56
C GLU A 60 15.47 5.95 -0.23
N PRO A 61 16.03 7.16 -0.24
CA PRO A 61 15.52 8.24 -1.09
C PRO A 61 15.36 7.76 -2.53
N TYR A 62 14.16 7.96 -3.09
CA TYR A 62 13.79 7.39 -4.37
C TYR A 62 13.34 8.47 -5.34
N VAL A 63 13.90 8.42 -6.54
CA VAL A 63 13.53 9.31 -7.64
C VAL A 63 13.43 8.51 -8.93
N VAL A 64 12.46 8.86 -9.74
CA VAL A 64 12.33 8.34 -11.12
C VAL A 64 12.44 9.53 -12.06
N GLY A 65 13.37 9.47 -12.99
CA GLY A 65 13.61 10.59 -13.91
C GLY A 65 12.32 10.95 -14.70
N GLY A 66 11.93 12.22 -14.62
CA GLY A 66 10.75 12.76 -15.28
C GLY A 66 9.43 12.60 -14.50
N VAL A 67 9.43 11.92 -13.36
CA VAL A 67 8.23 11.71 -12.53
C VAL A 67 8.35 12.50 -11.24
N SER A 68 7.27 13.19 -10.86
CA SER A 68 7.15 13.88 -9.58
C SER A 68 6.28 13.08 -8.62
N PHE A 69 6.78 12.85 -7.40
CA PHE A 69 5.99 12.28 -6.32
C PHE A 69 5.54 13.39 -5.37
N ASP A 70 4.26 13.39 -4.99
CA ASP A 70 3.73 14.34 -4.00
C ASP A 70 4.32 14.06 -2.61
N LEU A 71 4.65 12.80 -2.32
CA LEU A 71 5.29 12.39 -1.08
C LEU A 71 6.25 11.22 -1.32
N ASN A 72 7.45 11.34 -0.76
CA ASN A 72 8.41 10.25 -0.63
C ASN A 72 8.53 9.84 0.83
N VAL A 73 8.11 8.62 1.14
CA VAL A 73 8.25 8.02 2.47
C VAL A 73 9.49 7.14 2.46
N VAL A 74 10.51 7.55 3.19
CA VAL A 74 11.76 6.79 3.32
C VAL A 74 11.73 6.03 4.63
N LEU A 75 11.67 4.71 4.53
CA LEU A 75 11.56 3.81 5.70
C LEU A 75 12.90 3.61 6.41
N GLY A 76 14.01 3.82 5.70
CA GLY A 76 15.34 3.55 6.23
C GLY A 76 15.62 2.06 6.45
N GLY A 77 16.69 1.79 7.20
CA GLY A 77 17.09 0.43 7.56
C GLY A 77 18.00 -0.24 6.52
N GLY A 78 18.98 -1.01 7.01
CA GLY A 78 19.84 -1.84 6.17
C GLY A 78 19.12 -3.03 5.55
N ASP A 79 19.87 -3.99 5.04
CA ASP A 79 19.30 -5.24 4.55
C ASP A 79 18.63 -6.02 5.68
N THR A 80 17.32 -6.06 5.63
CA THR A 80 16.47 -6.76 6.62
C THR A 80 15.96 -8.09 6.06
N GLY A 81 16.40 -8.50 4.87
CA GLY A 81 15.93 -9.71 4.21
C GLY A 81 14.41 -9.73 4.11
N VAL A 82 13.80 -10.88 4.45
CA VAL A 82 12.33 -11.08 4.39
C VAL A 82 11.56 -10.15 5.33
N TYR A 83 12.16 -9.65 6.39
CA TYR A 83 11.52 -8.74 7.34
C TYR A 83 11.36 -7.31 6.79
N GLY A 84 11.96 -7.01 5.65
CA GLY A 84 11.83 -5.73 4.97
C GLY A 84 10.40 -5.35 4.60
N CYS A 85 9.48 -6.32 4.54
CA CYS A 85 8.06 -6.07 4.27
C CYS A 85 7.33 -5.38 5.46
N ILE A 86 7.80 -5.55 6.69
CA ILE A 86 7.11 -5.04 7.89
C ILE A 86 6.94 -3.52 7.87
N PRO A 87 7.97 -2.70 7.60
CA PRO A 87 7.79 -1.25 7.49
C PRO A 87 6.81 -0.83 6.39
N TYR A 88 6.75 -1.55 5.29
CA TYR A 88 5.78 -1.27 4.21
C TYR A 88 4.35 -1.51 4.66
N VAL A 89 4.09 -2.63 5.35
CA VAL A 89 2.76 -2.93 5.92
C VAL A 89 2.36 -1.85 6.93
N PHE A 90 3.27 -1.43 7.79
CA PHE A 90 3.02 -0.36 8.76
C PHE A 90 2.59 0.95 8.09
N THR A 91 3.23 1.33 6.99
CA THR A 91 2.84 2.51 6.21
C THR A 91 1.41 2.41 5.69
N ALA A 92 1.01 1.23 5.18
CA ALA A 92 -0.35 0.99 4.72
C ALA A 92 -1.37 1.05 5.87
N GLN A 93 -1.02 0.52 7.04
CA GLN A 93 -1.86 0.59 8.24
C GLN A 93 -2.07 2.03 8.72
N LEU A 94 -1.00 2.84 8.74
CA LEU A 94 -1.10 4.25 9.09
C LEU A 94 -2.00 5.01 8.11
N LEU A 95 -1.86 4.77 6.82
CA LEU A 95 -2.72 5.39 5.81
C LEU A 95 -4.19 5.03 6.03
N GLY A 96 -4.50 3.75 6.30
CA GLY A 96 -5.83 3.29 6.63
C GLY A 96 -6.39 3.92 7.92
N TYR A 97 -5.55 4.02 8.95
CA TYR A 97 -5.91 4.65 10.22
C TYR A 97 -6.28 6.13 10.03
N TYR A 98 -5.40 6.92 9.41
CA TYR A 98 -5.64 8.34 9.22
C TYR A 98 -6.84 8.58 8.29
N LYS A 99 -7.02 7.76 7.25
CA LYS A 99 -8.18 7.86 6.37
C LYS A 99 -9.49 7.53 7.06
N SER A 100 -9.49 6.59 7.99
CA SER A 100 -10.66 6.28 8.84
C SER A 100 -11.00 7.46 9.74
N ARG A 101 -9.99 8.06 10.37
CA ARG A 101 -10.15 9.24 11.22
C ARG A 101 -10.68 10.44 10.45
N ASP A 102 -10.14 10.71 9.27
CA ASP A 102 -10.56 11.77 8.35
C ASP A 102 -12.04 11.66 7.97
N ARG A 103 -12.54 10.44 7.86
CA ARG A 103 -13.94 10.14 7.58
C ARG A 103 -14.84 10.07 8.82
N GLY A 104 -14.34 10.42 9.99
CA GLY A 104 -15.09 10.38 11.24
C GLY A 104 -15.37 8.96 11.73
N LEU A 105 -14.67 7.95 11.18
CA LEU A 105 -14.79 6.56 11.63
C LEU A 105 -13.91 6.30 12.84
N ASN A 106 -14.30 5.31 13.65
CA ASN A 106 -13.48 4.86 14.77
C ASN A 106 -12.74 3.57 14.39
N PRO A 107 -11.40 3.61 14.21
CA PRO A 107 -10.62 2.41 13.88
C PRO A 107 -10.68 1.32 14.94
N ASP A 108 -10.92 1.67 16.20
CA ASP A 108 -11.05 0.72 17.31
C ASP A 108 -12.44 0.07 17.39
N SER A 109 -13.43 0.68 16.72
CA SER A 109 -14.79 0.15 16.58
C SER A 109 -15.26 0.32 15.13
N PRO A 110 -14.73 -0.48 14.19
CA PRO A 110 -14.92 -0.27 12.75
C PRO A 110 -16.33 -0.62 12.27
N SER A 111 -17.10 -1.36 13.06
CA SER A 111 -18.46 -1.75 12.70
C SER A 111 -19.49 -0.85 13.35
N VAL A 112 -20.10 0.03 12.56
CA VAL A 112 -21.20 0.89 13.02
C VAL A 112 -22.43 0.06 13.41
N SER A 113 -22.65 -1.09 12.77
CA SER A 113 -23.75 -2.02 13.05
C SER A 113 -23.50 -2.94 14.24
N GLY A 114 -22.28 -2.97 14.79
CA GLY A 114 -21.91 -3.88 15.87
C GLY A 114 -21.72 -5.35 15.44
N ASN A 115 -21.77 -5.65 14.15
CA ASN A 115 -21.67 -7.04 13.65
C ASN A 115 -20.21 -7.55 13.57
N ILE A 116 -19.24 -6.65 13.68
CA ILE A 116 -17.82 -7.01 13.66
C ILE A 116 -17.20 -6.48 14.96
N HIS A 117 -16.69 -7.39 15.77
CA HIS A 117 -15.99 -7.06 17.01
C HIS A 117 -14.49 -7.13 16.82
N ARG A 118 -13.75 -6.32 17.57
CA ARG A 118 -12.28 -6.29 17.55
C ARG A 118 -11.67 -7.61 18.00
N VAL A 119 -12.37 -8.31 18.89
CA VAL A 119 -11.97 -9.62 19.40
C VAL A 119 -12.99 -10.64 18.95
N VAL A 120 -12.51 -11.78 18.50
CA VAL A 120 -13.41 -12.89 18.14
C VAL A 120 -14.07 -13.41 19.42
N GLU A 121 -15.41 -13.33 19.47
CA GLU A 121 -16.21 -13.80 20.59
C GLU A 121 -16.92 -15.11 20.22
N GLY A 122 -17.23 -15.91 21.22
CA GLY A 122 -18.02 -17.14 21.05
C GLY A 122 -17.28 -18.31 20.41
N VAL A 123 -15.93 -18.29 20.41
CA VAL A 123 -15.13 -19.42 19.92
C VAL A 123 -15.10 -20.53 20.93
N THR A 124 -15.60 -21.71 20.54
CA THR A 124 -15.42 -22.93 21.32
C THR A 124 -14.14 -23.63 20.92
N ILE A 125 -13.26 -23.87 21.86
CA ILE A 125 -12.04 -24.65 21.66
C ILE A 125 -12.36 -26.12 21.93
N TYR A 126 -12.23 -26.96 20.92
CA TYR A 126 -12.42 -28.39 21.04
C TYR A 126 -11.08 -29.06 21.36
N PRO A 127 -11.05 -30.02 22.32
CA PRO A 127 -9.84 -30.78 22.58
C PRO A 127 -9.44 -31.59 21.34
N TYR A 128 -8.14 -31.65 21.08
CA TYR A 128 -7.61 -32.52 20.03
C TYR A 128 -7.59 -33.96 20.52
N GLU A 129 -8.51 -34.75 20.02
CA GLU A 129 -8.51 -36.22 20.25
C GLU A 129 -7.54 -36.88 19.26
N ARG A 130 -6.57 -37.64 19.81
CA ARG A 130 -5.60 -38.40 19.01
C ARG A 130 -6.16 -39.78 18.69
#